data_35d2b1b78317d362ee443282ca3a7504
#
_entry.id   35d2b1b78317d362ee443282ca3a7504
#
_cell.length_a   1.000
_cell.length_b   1.000
_cell.length_c   1.000
_cell.angle_alpha   90.00
_cell.angle_beta   90.00
_cell.angle_gamma   90.00
#
_symmetry.space_group_name_H-M   'P 1'
#
loop_
_entity.id
_entity.type
_entity.pdbx_description
1 polymer ?
#
loop_
_entity_poly.entity_id
_entity_poly.type
_entity_poly.pdbx_seq_one_letter_code
_entity_poly.pdbx_strand_id
1 'polypeptide(L)'
;MSSPNIEIHEFSTGIHIQKRDNGWVSLGFTGQYMNATINPIPQVVERAIANQEFALTEGASSEKPAIIGRVVGSGDDAWCVIAVVTRGEDEVGRSAAFYRYFLCQGDNSYLRYILAWWEQNKKPKFNPLDVKDSPHLFTGETPKPDHDQINEYKSLPFAQQKPIVLPVERQIDLYTLNSLAIRKPNESKNGLPVSWAFNVEALVKPERFQIIQPASQKAYDGLTRAIANAGQIVSAVNFDEAALKAGIRSLMNSSQVKPEAVEEIVKAVENEEVTDEYWENLFNGQGADKAIKQKIYSPQMVRLMTIRAMVLPETLPQFLAWLKIQPGKKPDENQMMSLELQKAIRKLFPKELLSAGIKYLLPKLLDEKISVDSLSWLLAMEGSAWVYAQKEFFNDIKYDLQLIHDHCYNYNNLYPNSVLK
;
A
#
# COMPACT_ATOMS: atom_id res chain seq x y z
N MET A 1 9.30 -35.35 16.15
CA MET A 1 8.60 -34.07 16.26
C MET A 1 7.18 -34.33 15.78
N SER A 2 6.15 -34.00 16.57
CA SER A 2 4.75 -34.14 16.13
C SER A 2 4.53 -33.16 14.96
N SER A 3 3.90 -33.65 13.88
CA SER A 3 3.49 -32.77 12.77
C SER A 3 2.57 -31.68 13.30
N PRO A 4 2.71 -30.42 12.84
CA PRO A 4 1.85 -29.36 13.29
C PRO A 4 0.41 -29.63 12.86
N ASN A 5 -0.54 -29.36 13.74
CA ASN A 5 -1.96 -29.41 13.43
C ASN A 5 -2.38 -28.00 12.96
N ILE A 6 -2.59 -27.84 11.66
CA ILE A 6 -2.88 -26.54 11.03
C ILE A 6 -4.35 -26.48 10.65
N GLU A 7 -5.07 -25.48 11.18
CA GLU A 7 -6.43 -25.16 10.77
C GLU A 7 -6.40 -24.28 9.52
N ILE A 8 -7.04 -24.74 8.46
CA ILE A 8 -7.15 -24.02 7.18
C ILE A 8 -8.62 -23.65 6.99
N HIS A 9 -8.88 -22.37 7.03
CA HIS A 9 -10.18 -21.77 6.77
C HIS A 9 -10.36 -21.49 5.29
N GLU A 10 -11.61 -21.32 4.87
CA GLU A 10 -11.92 -20.91 3.51
C GLU A 10 -13.11 -19.95 3.46
N PHE A 11 -13.18 -19.17 2.39
CA PHE A 11 -14.34 -18.40 1.96
C PHE A 11 -14.23 -18.09 0.46
N SER A 12 -15.32 -17.62 -0.13
CA SER A 12 -15.39 -17.38 -1.57
C SER A 12 -16.06 -16.06 -1.90
N THR A 13 -15.84 -15.57 -3.13
CA THR A 13 -16.60 -14.46 -3.70
C THR A 13 -18.10 -14.78 -3.61
N GLY A 14 -18.88 -13.88 -3.04
CA GLY A 14 -20.31 -14.03 -2.93
C GLY A 14 -21.05 -13.71 -4.22
N ILE A 15 -21.86 -14.65 -4.68
CA ILE A 15 -22.70 -14.49 -5.86
C ILE A 15 -24.11 -15.00 -5.60
N HIS A 16 -25.08 -14.40 -6.26
CA HIS A 16 -26.41 -15.00 -6.42
C HIS A 16 -26.32 -16.13 -7.44
N ILE A 17 -26.88 -17.28 -7.12
CA ILE A 17 -26.82 -18.46 -7.99
C ILE A 17 -28.20 -18.94 -8.38
N GLN A 18 -28.31 -19.41 -9.62
CA GLN A 18 -29.41 -20.27 -10.08
C GLN A 18 -28.86 -21.67 -10.32
N LYS A 19 -29.39 -22.66 -9.58
CA LYS A 19 -29.06 -24.07 -9.81
C LYS A 19 -29.65 -24.54 -11.13
N ARG A 20 -28.90 -25.37 -11.88
CA ARG A 20 -29.30 -26.02 -13.11
C ARG A 20 -28.96 -27.52 -13.02
N ASP A 21 -29.52 -28.35 -13.88
CA ASP A 21 -29.30 -29.80 -13.86
C ASP A 21 -27.79 -30.16 -13.95
N ASN A 22 -27.01 -29.40 -14.70
CA ASN A 22 -25.58 -29.63 -14.90
C ASN A 22 -24.67 -28.59 -14.19
N GLY A 23 -25.13 -27.98 -13.08
CA GLY A 23 -24.29 -27.05 -12.34
C GLY A 23 -25.00 -25.81 -11.82
N TRP A 24 -24.46 -24.65 -12.07
CA TRP A 24 -24.99 -23.35 -11.61
C TRP A 24 -24.65 -22.24 -12.60
N VAL A 25 -25.42 -21.15 -12.52
CA VAL A 25 -25.18 -19.90 -13.27
C VAL A 25 -25.16 -18.76 -12.27
N SER A 26 -24.27 -17.80 -12.47
CA SER A 26 -24.22 -16.56 -11.69
C SER A 26 -25.36 -15.63 -12.11
N LEU A 27 -26.04 -15.06 -11.11
CA LEU A 27 -27.01 -13.98 -11.27
C LEU A 27 -26.45 -12.63 -10.73
N GLY A 28 -25.12 -12.51 -10.63
CA GLY A 28 -24.45 -11.31 -10.18
C GLY A 28 -23.77 -11.45 -8.82
N PHE A 29 -22.94 -10.48 -8.48
CA PHE A 29 -22.21 -10.43 -7.24
C PHE A 29 -23.07 -9.89 -6.09
N THR A 30 -22.92 -10.46 -4.88
CA THR A 30 -23.66 -10.01 -3.68
C THR A 30 -22.97 -8.84 -2.97
N GLY A 31 -21.70 -8.57 -3.26
CA GLY A 31 -20.87 -7.64 -2.50
C GLY A 31 -20.43 -8.18 -1.12
N GLN A 32 -20.76 -9.43 -0.81
CA GLN A 32 -20.37 -10.13 0.43
C GLN A 32 -19.58 -11.38 0.10
N TYR A 33 -18.99 -12.03 1.09
CA TYR A 33 -18.38 -13.36 0.93
C TYR A 33 -19.43 -14.47 1.19
N MET A 34 -19.16 -15.66 0.63
CA MET A 34 -19.97 -16.85 0.83
C MET A 34 -19.10 -18.06 1.21
N ASN A 35 -19.74 -19.11 1.73
CA ASN A 35 -19.11 -20.39 2.10
C ASN A 35 -17.90 -20.19 3.05
N ALA A 36 -18.04 -19.28 4.02
CA ALA A 36 -16.98 -18.98 4.97
C ALA A 36 -17.00 -19.97 6.14
N THR A 37 -15.83 -20.58 6.44
CA THR A 37 -15.60 -21.42 7.62
C THR A 37 -15.05 -20.63 8.81
N ILE A 38 -14.86 -19.32 8.66
CA ILE A 38 -14.44 -18.40 9.71
C ILE A 38 -15.35 -17.17 9.68
N ASN A 39 -15.79 -16.73 10.86
CA ASN A 39 -16.62 -15.53 10.99
C ASN A 39 -16.33 -14.83 12.33
N PRO A 40 -15.88 -13.58 12.33
CA PRO A 40 -15.60 -12.74 11.13
C PRO A 40 -14.36 -13.21 10.36
N ILE A 41 -14.28 -12.85 9.07
CA ILE A 41 -13.04 -12.96 8.29
C ILE A 41 -12.02 -12.02 8.92
N PRO A 42 -10.74 -12.41 9.06
CA PRO A 42 -9.71 -11.53 9.63
C PRO A 42 -9.62 -10.20 8.91
N GLN A 43 -9.66 -9.10 9.64
CA GLN A 43 -9.71 -7.75 9.08
C GLN A 43 -8.54 -7.45 8.14
N VAL A 44 -7.33 -7.96 8.45
CA VAL A 44 -6.15 -7.80 7.60
C VAL A 44 -6.33 -8.48 6.24
N VAL A 45 -7.06 -9.60 6.19
CA VAL A 45 -7.37 -10.33 4.94
C VAL A 45 -8.41 -9.57 4.11
N GLU A 46 -9.51 -9.14 4.73
CA GLU A 46 -10.54 -8.31 4.05
C GLU A 46 -9.93 -7.04 3.48
N ARG A 47 -9.06 -6.38 4.25
CA ARG A 47 -8.35 -5.17 3.85
C ARG A 47 -7.44 -5.42 2.66
N ALA A 48 -6.65 -6.49 2.65
CA ALA A 48 -5.79 -6.85 1.53
C ALA A 48 -6.60 -7.12 0.25
N ILE A 49 -7.78 -7.74 0.37
CA ILE A 49 -8.69 -7.95 -0.76
C ILE A 49 -9.27 -6.62 -1.25
N ALA A 50 -9.76 -5.76 -0.36
CA ALA A 50 -10.25 -4.42 -0.68
C ALA A 50 -9.16 -3.57 -1.35
N ASN A 51 -7.91 -3.71 -0.91
CA ASN A 51 -6.74 -3.07 -1.53
C ASN A 51 -6.31 -3.73 -2.86
N GLN A 52 -7.09 -4.67 -3.39
CA GLN A 52 -6.84 -5.34 -4.68
C GLN A 52 -5.52 -6.13 -4.75
N GLU A 53 -5.00 -6.59 -3.62
CA GLU A 53 -3.72 -7.29 -3.56
C GLU A 53 -3.77 -8.72 -4.13
N PHE A 54 -4.97 -9.25 -4.31
CA PHE A 54 -5.22 -10.55 -4.98
C PHE A 54 -5.88 -10.37 -6.35
N ALA A 55 -6.08 -9.14 -6.84
CA ALA A 55 -6.93 -8.88 -7.98
C ALA A 55 -6.21 -9.13 -9.32
N LEU A 56 -6.86 -9.93 -10.17
CA LEU A 56 -6.55 -9.97 -11.60
C LEU A 56 -7.19 -8.78 -12.30
N THR A 57 -6.54 -8.29 -13.37
CA THR A 57 -7.14 -7.27 -14.24
C THR A 57 -8.41 -7.85 -14.88
N GLU A 58 -9.43 -7.03 -15.04
CA GLU A 58 -10.70 -7.42 -15.64
C GLU A 58 -10.49 -8.04 -17.02
N GLY A 59 -11.13 -9.18 -17.28
CA GLY A 59 -10.96 -9.95 -18.51
C GLY A 59 -9.68 -10.78 -18.62
N ALA A 60 -8.77 -10.71 -17.64
CA ALA A 60 -7.45 -11.37 -17.65
C ALA A 60 -7.44 -12.74 -16.94
N SER A 61 -8.56 -13.46 -16.89
CA SER A 61 -8.60 -14.80 -16.32
C SER A 61 -8.31 -15.86 -17.39
N SER A 62 -7.34 -16.75 -17.10
CA SER A 62 -6.99 -17.87 -17.98
C SER A 62 -7.97 -19.04 -17.83
N GLU A 63 -7.95 -19.99 -18.79
CA GLU A 63 -8.74 -21.23 -18.67
C GLU A 63 -8.29 -22.08 -17.46
N LYS A 64 -7.00 -22.07 -17.16
CA LYS A 64 -6.46 -22.71 -15.96
C LYS A 64 -6.51 -21.70 -14.81
N PRO A 65 -6.82 -22.14 -13.55
CA PRO A 65 -6.85 -21.25 -12.41
C PRO A 65 -5.52 -20.48 -12.24
N ALA A 66 -5.64 -19.20 -11.97
CA ALA A 66 -4.54 -18.44 -11.39
C ALA A 66 -4.50 -18.69 -9.89
N ILE A 67 -3.29 -18.72 -9.31
CA ILE A 67 -3.09 -18.96 -7.88
C ILE A 67 -2.21 -17.85 -7.34
N ILE A 68 -2.69 -17.19 -6.29
CA ILE A 68 -2.00 -16.08 -5.66
C ILE A 68 -1.76 -16.44 -4.20
N GLY A 69 -0.49 -16.51 -3.79
CA GLY A 69 -0.09 -16.72 -2.40
C GLY A 69 0.48 -15.45 -1.80
N ARG A 70 0.01 -15.10 -0.61
CA ARG A 70 0.46 -13.91 0.09
C ARG A 70 0.34 -14.08 1.59
N VAL A 71 1.27 -13.46 2.33
CA VAL A 71 1.12 -13.21 3.76
C VAL A 71 0.64 -11.79 3.95
N VAL A 72 -0.39 -11.62 4.76
CA VAL A 72 -1.00 -10.32 5.09
C VAL A 72 -0.99 -10.13 6.61
N GLY A 73 -0.87 -8.89 7.05
CA GLY A 73 -0.67 -8.59 8.47
C GLY A 73 0.76 -8.89 8.96
N SER A 74 1.00 -8.70 10.24
CA SER A 74 2.31 -8.91 10.88
C SER A 74 2.16 -9.41 12.32
N GLY A 75 3.21 -10.02 12.85
CA GLY A 75 3.21 -10.55 14.23
C GLY A 75 2.09 -11.57 14.46
N ASP A 76 1.33 -11.39 15.53
CA ASP A 76 0.22 -12.28 15.91
C ASP A 76 -1.00 -12.16 14.96
N ASP A 77 -1.09 -11.06 14.21
CA ASP A 77 -2.14 -10.82 13.20
C ASP A 77 -1.73 -11.27 11.78
N ALA A 78 -0.61 -11.99 11.64
CA ALA A 78 -0.16 -12.49 10.36
C ALA A 78 -1.05 -13.66 9.87
N TRP A 79 -1.50 -13.57 8.61
CA TRP A 79 -2.29 -14.60 7.94
C TRP A 79 -1.68 -14.98 6.61
N CYS A 80 -1.50 -16.27 6.40
CA CYS A 80 -1.18 -16.84 5.11
C CYS A 80 -2.45 -17.04 4.29
N VAL A 81 -2.49 -16.54 3.07
CA VAL A 81 -3.66 -16.62 2.20
C VAL A 81 -3.26 -17.14 0.82
N ILE A 82 -4.01 -18.11 0.32
CA ILE A 82 -3.96 -18.57 -1.07
C ILE A 82 -5.31 -18.27 -1.71
N ALA A 83 -5.32 -17.43 -2.75
CA ALA A 83 -6.49 -17.20 -3.58
C ALA A 83 -6.38 -18.05 -4.85
N VAL A 84 -7.37 -18.92 -5.07
CA VAL A 84 -7.56 -19.69 -6.30
C VAL A 84 -8.60 -18.96 -7.14
N VAL A 85 -8.15 -18.43 -8.29
CA VAL A 85 -8.98 -17.58 -9.14
C VAL A 85 -9.39 -18.37 -10.38
N THR A 86 -10.67 -18.49 -10.60
CA THR A 86 -11.25 -19.19 -11.77
C THR A 86 -12.04 -18.24 -12.64
N ARG A 87 -11.96 -18.46 -13.92
CA ARG A 87 -12.79 -17.74 -14.90
C ARG A 87 -14.22 -18.24 -14.84
N GLY A 88 -15.17 -17.32 -14.90
CA GLY A 88 -16.58 -17.59 -15.09
C GLY A 88 -17.25 -16.45 -15.88
N GLU A 89 -18.55 -16.41 -15.83
CA GLU A 89 -19.37 -15.37 -16.46
C GLU A 89 -20.25 -14.67 -15.42
N ASP A 90 -20.41 -13.36 -15.58
CA ASP A 90 -21.36 -12.57 -14.79
C ASP A 90 -22.80 -12.77 -15.31
N GLU A 91 -23.76 -12.04 -14.73
CA GLU A 91 -25.18 -12.09 -15.07
C GLU A 91 -25.53 -11.68 -16.51
N VAL A 92 -24.60 -10.98 -17.19
CA VAL A 92 -24.76 -10.53 -18.60
C VAL A 92 -23.83 -11.29 -19.56
N GLY A 93 -23.18 -12.36 -19.08
CA GLY A 93 -22.30 -13.21 -19.90
C GLY A 93 -20.90 -12.64 -20.15
N ARG A 94 -20.49 -11.64 -19.39
CA ARG A 94 -19.11 -11.11 -19.47
C ARG A 94 -18.17 -11.98 -18.63
N SER A 95 -16.93 -12.10 -19.07
CA SER A 95 -15.89 -12.80 -18.31
C SER A 95 -15.69 -12.14 -16.94
N ALA A 96 -15.80 -12.95 -15.88
CA ALA A 96 -15.60 -12.53 -14.50
C ALA A 96 -14.61 -13.46 -13.79
N ALA A 97 -13.92 -12.96 -12.78
CA ALA A 97 -13.04 -13.73 -11.93
C ALA A 97 -13.75 -14.10 -10.62
N PHE A 98 -13.81 -15.40 -10.31
CA PHE A 98 -14.34 -15.92 -9.06
C PHE A 98 -13.21 -16.44 -8.20
N TYR A 99 -13.16 -15.97 -6.95
CA TYR A 99 -12.12 -16.27 -5.99
C TYR A 99 -12.60 -17.26 -4.95
N ARG A 100 -11.76 -18.25 -4.64
CA ARG A 100 -11.85 -19.07 -3.43
C ARG A 100 -10.57 -18.88 -2.66
N TYR A 101 -10.69 -18.43 -1.42
CA TYR A 101 -9.59 -18.13 -0.55
C TYR A 101 -9.41 -19.24 0.47
N PHE A 102 -8.18 -19.65 0.71
CA PHE A 102 -7.77 -20.57 1.76
C PHE A 102 -6.77 -19.85 2.64
N LEU A 103 -6.97 -19.87 3.96
CA LEU A 103 -6.17 -19.10 4.87
C LEU A 103 -5.89 -19.83 6.17
N CYS A 104 -4.72 -19.60 6.76
CA CYS A 104 -4.38 -20.00 8.12
C CYS A 104 -3.56 -18.90 8.79
N GLN A 105 -3.70 -18.81 10.12
CA GLN A 105 -2.88 -17.90 10.90
C GLN A 105 -1.43 -18.37 10.94
N GLY A 106 -0.47 -17.46 10.71
CA GLY A 106 0.95 -17.77 10.74
C GLY A 106 1.77 -16.92 9.77
N ASP A 107 3.07 -17.05 9.90
CA ASP A 107 4.09 -16.33 9.14
C ASP A 107 4.37 -16.94 7.75
N ASN A 108 5.39 -16.40 7.08
CA ASN A 108 5.84 -16.81 5.74
C ASN A 108 6.00 -18.33 5.57
N SER A 109 6.26 -19.08 6.62
CA SER A 109 6.49 -20.53 6.56
C SER A 109 5.20 -21.35 6.42
N TYR A 110 4.04 -20.75 6.69
CA TYR A 110 2.76 -21.46 6.75
C TYR A 110 2.06 -21.61 5.40
N LEU A 111 2.36 -20.78 4.39
CA LEU A 111 1.79 -20.93 3.03
C LEU A 111 1.98 -22.34 2.45
N ARG A 112 3.10 -22.99 2.75
CA ARG A 112 3.38 -24.37 2.29
C ARG A 112 2.38 -25.40 2.80
N TYR A 113 1.79 -25.18 3.98
CA TYR A 113 0.79 -26.11 4.55
C TYR A 113 -0.55 -25.99 3.80
N ILE A 114 -0.96 -24.76 3.47
CA ILE A 114 -2.15 -24.57 2.64
C ILE A 114 -1.94 -25.20 1.26
N LEU A 115 -0.77 -25.02 0.63
CA LEU A 115 -0.44 -25.64 -0.65
C LEU A 115 -0.51 -27.17 -0.57
N ALA A 116 0.09 -27.77 0.45
CA ALA A 116 0.08 -29.21 0.64
C ALA A 116 -1.34 -29.76 0.82
N TRP A 117 -2.13 -29.12 1.67
CA TRP A 117 -3.53 -29.48 1.86
C TRP A 117 -4.31 -29.34 0.55
N TRP A 118 -4.17 -28.22 -0.18
CA TRP A 118 -4.88 -27.93 -1.41
C TRP A 118 -4.59 -28.96 -2.51
N GLU A 119 -3.33 -29.37 -2.68
CA GLU A 119 -2.94 -30.39 -3.64
C GLU A 119 -3.49 -31.79 -3.28
N GLN A 120 -3.38 -32.18 -2.00
CA GLN A 120 -3.89 -33.45 -1.50
C GLN A 120 -5.42 -33.56 -1.66
N ASN A 121 -6.14 -32.44 -1.60
CA ASN A 121 -7.58 -32.35 -1.73
C ASN A 121 -8.06 -32.06 -3.16
N LYS A 122 -7.28 -32.50 -4.19
CA LYS A 122 -7.63 -32.38 -5.61
C LYS A 122 -7.75 -30.96 -6.12
N LYS A 123 -7.03 -30.03 -5.52
CA LYS A 123 -6.94 -28.62 -5.96
C LYS A 123 -8.31 -27.94 -6.07
N PRO A 124 -9.06 -27.81 -4.97
CA PRO A 124 -10.40 -27.27 -5.00
C PRO A 124 -10.41 -25.85 -5.58
N LYS A 125 -11.42 -25.60 -6.43
CA LYS A 125 -11.64 -24.35 -7.14
C LYS A 125 -12.92 -23.71 -6.62
N PHE A 126 -13.23 -22.50 -7.11
CA PHE A 126 -14.51 -21.86 -6.82
C PHE A 126 -15.68 -22.78 -7.21
N ASN A 127 -16.52 -23.05 -6.23
CA ASN A 127 -17.79 -23.75 -6.40
C ASN A 127 -18.79 -23.23 -5.34
N PRO A 128 -19.80 -22.45 -5.73
CA PRO A 128 -20.75 -21.87 -4.78
C PRO A 128 -21.65 -22.92 -4.08
N LEU A 129 -21.67 -24.14 -4.60
CA LEU A 129 -22.44 -25.25 -4.00
C LEU A 129 -21.62 -26.09 -3.00
N ASP A 130 -20.31 -25.87 -2.92
CA ASP A 130 -19.40 -26.58 -2.01
C ASP A 130 -19.31 -25.82 -0.68
N VAL A 131 -20.29 -26.01 0.18
CA VAL A 131 -20.38 -25.38 1.50
C VAL A 131 -19.70 -26.26 2.53
N LYS A 132 -18.87 -25.65 3.37
CA LYS A 132 -18.22 -26.29 4.53
C LYS A 132 -18.61 -25.55 5.79
N ASP A 133 -18.86 -26.29 6.87
CA ASP A 133 -19.28 -25.74 8.15
C ASP A 133 -18.14 -25.63 9.17
N SER A 134 -16.95 -26.12 8.81
CA SER A 134 -15.79 -26.16 9.71
C SER A 134 -14.47 -26.01 8.95
N PRO A 135 -13.40 -25.54 9.60
CA PRO A 135 -12.08 -25.46 8.99
C PRO A 135 -11.55 -26.85 8.64
N HIS A 136 -10.65 -26.88 7.68
CA HIS A 136 -9.92 -28.09 7.31
C HIS A 136 -8.71 -28.27 8.22
N LEU A 137 -8.45 -29.51 8.62
CA LEU A 137 -7.29 -29.84 9.44
C LEU A 137 -6.20 -30.46 8.56
N PHE A 138 -5.01 -29.89 8.60
CA PHE A 138 -3.84 -30.44 7.95
C PHE A 138 -2.79 -30.90 8.99
N THR A 139 -2.46 -32.19 8.94
CA THR A 139 -1.49 -32.83 9.85
C THR A 139 -0.33 -33.51 9.12
N GLY A 140 -0.27 -33.34 7.80
CA GLY A 140 0.71 -34.01 6.93
C GLY A 140 2.06 -33.33 6.89
N GLU A 141 3.01 -33.99 6.21
CA GLU A 141 4.27 -33.38 5.80
C GLU A 141 4.08 -32.55 4.53
N THR A 142 4.81 -31.45 4.43
CA THR A 142 4.80 -30.63 3.22
C THR A 142 5.83 -31.18 2.23
N PRO A 143 5.52 -31.24 0.93
CA PRO A 143 6.52 -31.54 -0.09
C PRO A 143 7.72 -30.62 0.00
N LYS A 144 8.88 -31.18 -0.32
CA LYS A 144 10.11 -30.36 -0.41
C LYS A 144 10.13 -29.67 -1.77
N PRO A 145 10.60 -28.41 -1.80
CA PRO A 145 10.79 -27.74 -3.08
C PRO A 145 11.88 -28.45 -3.91
N ASP A 146 11.77 -28.35 -5.21
CA ASP A 146 12.76 -28.89 -6.13
C ASP A 146 14.06 -28.06 -6.05
N HIS A 147 15.10 -28.66 -5.47
CA HIS A 147 16.40 -27.99 -5.28
C HIS A 147 17.10 -27.70 -6.61
N ASP A 148 16.89 -28.52 -7.62
CA ASP A 148 17.53 -28.33 -8.94
C ASP A 148 16.87 -27.13 -9.63
N GLN A 149 15.55 -27.02 -9.59
CA GLN A 149 14.84 -25.83 -10.05
C GLN A 149 15.27 -24.57 -9.26
N ILE A 150 15.37 -24.63 -7.93
CA ILE A 150 15.85 -23.49 -7.13
C ILE A 150 17.24 -23.06 -7.56
N ASN A 151 18.14 -24.02 -7.86
CA ASN A 151 19.50 -23.73 -8.29
C ASN A 151 19.55 -23.00 -9.65
N GLU A 152 18.67 -23.36 -10.58
CA GLU A 152 18.53 -22.67 -11.86
C GLU A 152 18.19 -21.17 -11.73
N TYR A 153 17.48 -20.81 -10.66
CA TYR A 153 17.08 -19.43 -10.40
C TYR A 153 18.04 -18.64 -9.48
N LYS A 154 19.21 -19.21 -9.12
CA LYS A 154 20.21 -18.52 -8.27
C LYS A 154 20.73 -17.21 -8.86
N SER A 155 20.71 -17.06 -10.19
CA SER A 155 21.12 -15.85 -10.90
C SER A 155 20.07 -14.74 -10.93
N LEU A 156 18.86 -14.99 -10.43
CA LEU A 156 17.81 -13.95 -10.37
C LEU A 156 18.23 -12.82 -9.43
N PRO A 157 17.83 -11.58 -9.75
CA PRO A 157 18.21 -10.41 -8.96
C PRO A 157 17.38 -10.31 -7.67
N PHE A 158 17.53 -11.26 -6.75
CA PHE A 158 16.79 -11.30 -5.49
C PHE A 158 17.04 -10.06 -4.61
N ALA A 159 18.23 -9.48 -4.68
CA ALA A 159 18.60 -8.29 -3.94
C ALA A 159 17.90 -7.00 -4.44
N GLN A 160 17.31 -7.01 -5.62
CA GLN A 160 16.59 -5.86 -6.14
C GLN A 160 15.19 -5.77 -5.51
N GLN A 161 14.78 -4.58 -5.13
CA GLN A 161 13.43 -4.30 -4.64
C GLN A 161 12.38 -4.24 -5.77
N LYS A 162 12.54 -5.04 -6.83
CA LYS A 162 11.61 -5.13 -7.96
C LYS A 162 11.00 -6.51 -8.04
N PRO A 163 9.73 -6.62 -8.48
CA PRO A 163 9.14 -7.92 -8.80
C PRO A 163 9.99 -8.69 -9.81
N ILE A 164 10.09 -10.00 -9.60
CA ILE A 164 10.72 -10.91 -10.55
C ILE A 164 9.63 -11.56 -11.37
N VAL A 165 9.60 -11.33 -12.68
CA VAL A 165 8.72 -12.05 -13.62
C VAL A 165 9.51 -13.21 -14.20
N LEU A 166 9.03 -14.44 -13.96
CA LEU A 166 9.71 -15.65 -14.43
C LEU A 166 9.43 -15.90 -15.91
N PRO A 167 10.40 -16.44 -16.68
CA PRO A 167 10.18 -16.82 -18.07
C PRO A 167 9.09 -17.89 -18.21
N VAL A 168 8.30 -17.81 -19.27
CA VAL A 168 7.16 -18.73 -19.51
C VAL A 168 7.61 -20.13 -19.89
N GLU A 169 8.76 -20.26 -20.57
CA GLU A 169 9.31 -21.53 -21.03
C GLU A 169 9.70 -22.45 -19.87
N ARG A 170 9.90 -21.90 -18.68
CA ARG A 170 10.29 -22.63 -17.48
C ARG A 170 9.10 -22.72 -16.54
N GLN A 171 8.37 -23.83 -16.62
CA GLN A 171 7.32 -24.11 -15.65
C GLN A 171 7.93 -24.45 -14.30
N ILE A 172 7.56 -23.71 -13.27
CA ILE A 172 7.95 -23.93 -11.88
C ILE A 172 6.75 -24.50 -11.10
N ASP A 173 7.02 -25.41 -10.17
CA ASP A 173 5.98 -25.86 -9.26
C ASP A 173 5.70 -24.83 -8.15
N LEU A 174 4.54 -24.92 -7.50
CA LEU A 174 4.11 -23.95 -6.49
C LEU A 174 4.98 -23.94 -5.23
N TYR A 175 5.56 -25.09 -4.85
CA TYR A 175 6.44 -25.16 -3.66
C TYR A 175 7.77 -24.48 -3.93
N THR A 176 8.31 -24.68 -5.12
CA THR A 176 9.54 -24.03 -5.57
C THR A 176 9.31 -22.52 -5.72
N LEU A 177 8.18 -22.09 -6.31
CA LEU A 177 7.81 -20.68 -6.40
C LEU A 177 7.70 -20.01 -5.02
N ASN A 178 6.98 -20.66 -4.09
CA ASN A 178 6.86 -20.19 -2.72
C ASN A 178 8.22 -20.12 -1.99
N SER A 179 9.09 -21.11 -2.21
CA SER A 179 10.43 -21.12 -1.61
C SER A 179 11.33 -20.01 -2.15
N LEU A 180 11.24 -19.69 -3.44
CA LEU A 180 11.94 -18.55 -4.04
C LEU A 180 11.42 -17.22 -3.48
N ALA A 181 10.11 -17.09 -3.29
CA ALA A 181 9.52 -15.89 -2.68
C ALA A 181 9.94 -15.72 -1.22
N ILE A 182 10.06 -16.80 -0.43
CA ILE A 182 10.58 -16.76 0.95
C ILE A 182 12.05 -16.32 0.98
N ARG A 183 12.86 -16.68 -0.01
CA ARG A 183 14.28 -16.28 -0.06
C ARG A 183 14.48 -14.80 -0.30
N LYS A 184 13.60 -14.17 -1.07
CA LYS A 184 13.73 -12.77 -1.47
C LYS A 184 13.74 -11.78 -0.28
N PRO A 185 12.89 -11.92 0.76
CA PRO A 185 12.92 -11.05 1.93
C PRO A 185 14.15 -11.26 2.82
N ASN A 186 14.71 -12.48 2.86
CA ASN A 186 15.85 -12.78 3.70
C ASN A 186 17.15 -12.07 3.28
N GLU A 187 17.19 -11.57 2.05
CA GLU A 187 18.30 -10.78 1.52
C GLU A 187 18.10 -9.27 1.73
N SER A 188 16.89 -8.82 2.08
CA SER A 188 16.60 -7.43 2.42
C SER A 188 16.49 -7.24 3.94
N LYS A 189 17.09 -6.18 4.48
CA LYS A 189 17.08 -5.87 5.92
C LYS A 189 15.68 -5.66 6.53
N ASN A 190 14.65 -5.52 5.71
CA ASN A 190 13.28 -5.17 6.13
C ASN A 190 12.23 -6.22 5.79
N GLY A 191 12.57 -7.51 5.81
CA GLY A 191 11.68 -8.67 5.72
C GLY A 191 10.31 -8.44 5.07
N LEU A 192 10.27 -8.27 3.72
CA LEU A 192 8.99 -8.10 3.03
C LEU A 192 8.11 -9.35 3.19
N PRO A 193 6.79 -9.21 3.42
CA PRO A 193 5.87 -10.35 3.47
C PRO A 193 5.92 -11.14 2.15
N VAL A 194 5.90 -12.46 2.26
CA VAL A 194 5.89 -13.33 1.07
C VAL A 194 4.69 -13.03 0.20
N SER A 195 4.93 -12.85 -1.11
CA SER A 195 3.89 -12.63 -2.10
C SER A 195 4.32 -13.17 -3.47
N TRP A 196 3.49 -14.01 -4.05
CA TRP A 196 3.74 -14.56 -5.38
C TRP A 196 2.43 -14.78 -6.14
N ALA A 197 2.52 -14.81 -7.46
CA ALA A 197 1.40 -15.10 -8.34
C ALA A 197 1.81 -16.15 -9.39
N PHE A 198 0.95 -17.13 -9.62
CA PHE A 198 1.18 -18.25 -10.53
C PHE A 198 0.08 -18.33 -11.58
N ASN A 199 0.47 -18.56 -12.82
CA ASN A 199 -0.43 -18.72 -13.98
C ASN A 199 -1.37 -17.52 -14.16
N VAL A 200 -0.82 -16.30 -14.09
CA VAL A 200 -1.58 -15.05 -14.21
C VAL A 200 -1.41 -14.43 -15.59
N GLU A 201 -2.50 -13.95 -16.19
CA GLU A 201 -2.48 -13.18 -17.43
C GLU A 201 -2.18 -11.69 -17.19
N ALA A 202 -2.76 -11.10 -16.17
CA ALA A 202 -2.46 -9.75 -15.72
C ALA A 202 -2.89 -9.52 -14.28
N LEU A 203 -2.19 -8.66 -13.57
CA LEU A 203 -2.46 -8.27 -12.18
C LEU A 203 -2.81 -6.79 -12.12
N VAL A 204 -3.71 -6.41 -11.21
CA VAL A 204 -4.06 -4.99 -10.99
C VAL A 204 -2.88 -4.24 -10.38
N LYS A 205 -2.13 -4.90 -9.47
CA LYS A 205 -0.97 -4.33 -8.77
C LYS A 205 0.23 -5.28 -8.84
N PRO A 206 0.85 -5.47 -10.01
CA PRO A 206 1.98 -6.38 -10.17
C PRO A 206 3.21 -5.96 -9.34
N GLU A 207 3.37 -4.67 -9.05
CA GLU A 207 4.44 -4.11 -8.22
C GLU A 207 4.41 -4.60 -6.77
N ARG A 208 3.31 -5.19 -6.32
CA ARG A 208 3.15 -5.71 -4.95
C ARG A 208 3.52 -7.19 -4.80
N PHE A 209 4.09 -7.78 -5.83
CA PHE A 209 4.52 -9.17 -5.81
C PHE A 209 6.04 -9.29 -5.82
N GLN A 210 6.54 -10.26 -5.09
CA GLN A 210 7.96 -10.57 -5.11
C GLN A 210 8.34 -11.39 -6.35
N ILE A 211 7.51 -12.39 -6.68
CA ILE A 211 7.72 -13.27 -7.82
C ILE A 211 6.40 -13.52 -8.55
N ILE A 212 6.44 -13.47 -9.88
CA ILE A 212 5.27 -13.68 -10.74
C ILE A 212 5.64 -14.72 -11.82
N GLN A 213 4.85 -15.79 -11.92
CA GLN A 213 4.86 -16.72 -13.03
C GLN A 213 3.69 -16.40 -13.97
N PRO A 214 3.94 -15.85 -15.15
CA PRO A 214 2.91 -15.55 -16.14
C PRO A 214 2.29 -16.83 -16.74
N ALA A 215 1.05 -16.69 -17.24
CA ALA A 215 0.34 -17.77 -17.92
C ALA A 215 0.76 -17.91 -19.40
N SER A 216 1.25 -16.85 -20.03
CA SER A 216 1.58 -16.78 -21.45
C SER A 216 2.70 -15.78 -21.73
N GLN A 217 3.32 -15.84 -22.92
CA GLN A 217 4.33 -14.87 -23.34
C GLN A 217 3.73 -13.46 -23.40
N LYS A 218 2.49 -13.31 -23.86
CA LYS A 218 1.80 -12.03 -23.86
C LYS A 218 1.65 -11.46 -22.43
N ALA A 219 1.35 -12.33 -21.47
CA ALA A 219 1.28 -11.96 -20.05
C ALA A 219 2.66 -11.54 -19.51
N TYR A 220 3.72 -12.28 -19.86
CA TYR A 220 5.09 -11.92 -19.51
C TYR A 220 5.46 -10.52 -19.98
N ASP A 221 5.24 -10.23 -21.27
CA ASP A 221 5.56 -8.93 -21.86
C ASP A 221 4.73 -7.80 -21.24
N GLY A 222 3.46 -8.08 -20.94
CA GLY A 222 2.55 -7.13 -20.29
C GLY A 222 2.95 -6.79 -18.86
N LEU A 223 3.23 -7.83 -18.04
CA LEU A 223 3.65 -7.70 -16.65
C LEU A 223 5.01 -7.01 -16.53
N THR A 224 5.97 -7.38 -17.38
CA THR A 224 7.30 -6.76 -17.39
C THR A 224 7.21 -5.27 -17.69
N ARG A 225 6.37 -4.86 -18.66
CA ARG A 225 6.13 -3.43 -18.94
C ARG A 225 5.43 -2.71 -17.80
N ALA A 226 4.42 -3.33 -17.18
CA ALA A 226 3.71 -2.75 -16.05
C ALA A 226 4.66 -2.50 -14.87
N ILE A 227 5.52 -3.48 -14.53
CA ILE A 227 6.51 -3.37 -13.46
C ILE A 227 7.59 -2.33 -13.79
N ALA A 228 8.05 -2.24 -15.04
CA ALA A 228 9.02 -1.23 -15.44
C ALA A 228 8.49 0.19 -15.23
N ASN A 229 7.18 0.39 -15.39
CA ASN A 229 6.51 1.67 -15.19
C ASN A 229 6.15 1.96 -13.72
N ALA A 230 5.97 0.92 -12.91
CA ALA A 230 5.54 1.05 -11.52
C ALA A 230 6.68 1.34 -10.51
N GLY A 231 7.95 1.10 -10.88
CA GLY A 231 9.09 1.34 -9.98
C GLY A 231 9.39 0.20 -9.01
N GLN A 232 9.62 0.50 -7.74
CA GLN A 232 10.01 -0.49 -6.72
C GLN A 232 8.81 -1.28 -6.19
N ILE A 233 9.08 -2.44 -5.55
CA ILE A 233 8.04 -3.19 -4.82
C ILE A 233 7.53 -2.35 -3.67
N VAL A 234 6.25 -2.02 -3.70
CA VAL A 234 5.58 -1.38 -2.58
C VAL A 234 5.08 -2.47 -1.64
N SER A 235 5.54 -2.45 -0.40
CA SER A 235 5.04 -3.36 0.65
C SER A 235 3.53 -3.25 0.77
N ALA A 236 2.87 -4.37 1.07
CA ALA A 236 1.46 -4.35 1.46
C ALA A 236 1.31 -3.47 2.71
N VAL A 237 0.53 -2.42 2.61
CA VAL A 237 0.32 -1.51 3.74
C VAL A 237 -0.84 -2.03 4.59
N ASN A 238 -0.62 -2.12 5.90
CA ASN A 238 -1.62 -2.63 6.85
C ASN A 238 -2.67 -1.56 7.20
N PHE A 239 -3.25 -0.90 6.18
CA PHE A 239 -4.34 0.07 6.33
C PHE A 239 -5.28 0.02 5.12
N ASP A 240 -6.48 0.60 5.25
CA ASP A 240 -7.47 0.64 4.16
C ASP A 240 -7.08 1.69 3.11
N GLU A 241 -6.33 1.25 2.10
CA GLU A 241 -5.90 2.09 0.97
C GLU A 241 -7.07 2.63 0.15
N ALA A 242 -8.18 1.89 0.07
CA ALA A 242 -9.36 2.32 -0.67
C ALA A 242 -10.06 3.48 0.08
N ALA A 243 -10.21 3.38 1.40
CA ALA A 243 -10.74 4.43 2.24
C ALA A 243 -9.85 5.69 2.22
N LEU A 244 -8.52 5.52 2.30
CA LEU A 244 -7.58 6.62 2.18
C LEU A 244 -7.71 7.35 0.83
N LYS A 245 -7.73 6.61 -0.29
CA LYS A 245 -7.91 7.21 -1.63
C LYS A 245 -9.26 7.90 -1.77
N ALA A 246 -10.32 7.33 -1.21
CA ALA A 246 -11.65 7.95 -1.19
C ALA A 246 -11.65 9.22 -0.33
N GLY A 247 -10.99 9.21 0.82
CA GLY A 247 -10.80 10.38 1.69
C GLY A 247 -10.11 11.53 0.96
N ILE A 248 -8.97 11.29 0.34
CA ILE A 248 -8.24 12.30 -0.45
C ILE A 248 -9.12 12.85 -1.57
N ARG A 249 -9.79 12.00 -2.34
CA ARG A 249 -10.71 12.44 -3.41
C ARG A 249 -11.87 13.26 -2.88
N SER A 250 -12.42 12.90 -1.72
CA SER A 250 -13.48 13.66 -1.05
C SER A 250 -13.00 15.08 -0.71
N LEU A 251 -11.82 15.21 -0.11
CA LEU A 251 -11.24 16.52 0.26
C LEU A 251 -10.88 17.35 -0.98
N MET A 252 -10.47 16.74 -2.08
CA MET A 252 -10.19 17.45 -3.34
C MET A 252 -11.45 18.04 -3.97
N ASN A 253 -12.55 17.29 -3.98
CA ASN A 253 -13.73 17.61 -4.80
C ASN A 253 -14.86 18.29 -4.03
N SER A 254 -14.84 18.28 -2.70
CA SER A 254 -15.90 18.86 -1.88
C SER A 254 -15.45 20.17 -1.23
N SER A 255 -16.33 21.17 -1.23
CA SER A 255 -16.15 22.39 -0.42
C SER A 255 -16.40 22.15 1.06
N GLN A 256 -17.19 21.12 1.40
CA GLN A 256 -17.43 20.71 2.78
C GLN A 256 -16.48 19.57 3.14
N VAL A 257 -15.66 19.81 4.15
CA VAL A 257 -14.74 18.82 4.71
C VAL A 257 -15.54 17.84 5.57
N LYS A 258 -15.46 16.55 5.21
CA LYS A 258 -16.00 15.47 6.04
C LYS A 258 -14.92 15.02 7.02
N PRO A 259 -15.17 15.05 8.35
CA PRO A 259 -14.19 14.63 9.35
C PRO A 259 -13.64 13.22 9.10
N GLU A 260 -14.49 12.27 8.69
CA GLU A 260 -14.12 10.89 8.43
C GLU A 260 -13.06 10.76 7.32
N ALA A 261 -13.13 11.64 6.30
CA ALA A 261 -12.15 11.66 5.23
C ALA A 261 -10.76 12.14 5.72
N VAL A 262 -10.73 13.02 6.71
CA VAL A 262 -9.48 13.47 7.35
C VAL A 262 -8.93 12.42 8.29
N GLU A 263 -9.78 11.74 9.05
CA GLU A 263 -9.40 10.67 9.97
C GLU A 263 -8.69 9.52 9.24
N GLU A 264 -9.15 9.14 8.05
CA GLU A 264 -8.47 8.10 7.24
C GLU A 264 -7.06 8.54 6.80
N ILE A 265 -6.86 9.84 6.50
CA ILE A 265 -5.52 10.36 6.19
C ILE A 265 -4.64 10.36 7.44
N VAL A 266 -5.17 10.81 8.58
CA VAL A 266 -4.42 10.85 9.85
C VAL A 266 -4.03 9.45 10.32
N LYS A 267 -4.94 8.47 10.27
CA LYS A 267 -4.62 7.06 10.55
C LYS A 267 -3.47 6.54 9.69
N ALA A 268 -3.46 6.91 8.41
CA ALA A 268 -2.39 6.49 7.50
C ALA A 268 -1.07 7.23 7.80
N VAL A 269 -1.13 8.50 8.23
CA VAL A 269 0.06 9.28 8.64
C VAL A 269 0.68 8.74 9.93
N GLU A 270 -0.15 8.30 10.88
CA GLU A 270 0.30 7.74 12.17
C GLU A 270 0.76 6.27 12.03
N ASN A 271 0.55 5.66 10.89
CA ASN A 271 1.00 4.30 10.60
C ASN A 271 2.44 4.30 10.10
N GLU A 272 3.37 3.84 10.94
CA GLU A 272 4.81 3.77 10.63
C GLU A 272 5.14 2.91 9.40
N GLU A 273 4.24 2.04 8.94
CA GLU A 273 4.43 1.22 7.74
C GLU A 273 4.19 2.03 6.44
N VAL A 274 3.55 3.21 6.53
CA VAL A 274 3.27 4.06 5.36
C VAL A 274 4.47 4.96 5.08
N THR A 275 5.24 4.61 4.07
CA THR A 275 6.47 5.33 3.71
C THR A 275 6.20 6.63 2.95
N ASP A 276 7.14 7.56 3.00
CA ASP A 276 7.09 8.81 2.21
C ASP A 276 6.97 8.51 0.71
N GLU A 277 7.63 7.45 0.21
CA GLU A 277 7.52 7.00 -1.18
C GLU A 277 6.08 6.58 -1.53
N TYR A 278 5.37 5.89 -0.61
CA TYR A 278 3.95 5.57 -0.81
C TYR A 278 3.11 6.84 -0.98
N TRP A 279 3.30 7.82 -0.08
CA TRP A 279 2.60 9.09 -0.13
C TRP A 279 2.89 9.87 -1.41
N GLU A 280 4.16 9.95 -1.82
CA GLU A 280 4.54 10.60 -3.08
C GLU A 280 3.86 9.94 -4.28
N ASN A 281 3.89 8.61 -4.38
CA ASN A 281 3.22 7.87 -5.44
C ASN A 281 1.71 8.09 -5.43
N LEU A 282 1.09 8.14 -4.25
CA LEU A 282 -0.35 8.40 -4.10
C LEU A 282 -0.73 9.80 -4.61
N PHE A 283 0.00 10.84 -4.19
CA PHE A 283 -0.25 12.22 -4.63
C PHE A 283 0.07 12.43 -6.11
N ASN A 284 1.15 11.83 -6.62
CA ASN A 284 1.52 11.90 -8.03
C ASN A 284 0.51 11.18 -8.93
N GLY A 285 -0.04 10.07 -8.47
CA GLY A 285 -1.17 9.38 -9.11
C GLY A 285 -2.45 10.23 -9.21
N GLN A 286 -2.63 11.22 -8.31
CA GLN A 286 -3.71 12.21 -8.37
C GLN A 286 -3.32 13.49 -9.15
N GLY A 287 -2.11 13.56 -9.69
CA GLY A 287 -1.65 14.65 -10.56
C GLY A 287 -0.81 15.74 -9.89
N ALA A 288 -0.28 15.54 -8.67
CA ALA A 288 0.51 16.52 -7.95
C ALA A 288 1.75 16.98 -8.76
N ASP A 289 2.52 16.06 -9.29
CA ASP A 289 3.70 16.33 -10.14
C ASP A 289 3.36 17.14 -11.38
N LYS A 290 2.23 16.79 -12.02
CA LYS A 290 1.73 17.51 -13.20
C LYS A 290 1.31 18.94 -12.83
N ALA A 291 0.66 19.12 -11.67
CA ALA A 291 0.26 20.43 -11.19
C ALA A 291 1.45 21.36 -10.98
N ILE A 292 2.57 20.82 -10.43
CA ILE A 292 3.79 21.59 -10.24
C ILE A 292 4.44 21.96 -11.57
N LYS A 293 4.69 20.95 -12.44
CA LYS A 293 5.40 21.13 -13.72
C LYS A 293 4.64 22.05 -14.68
N GLN A 294 3.32 21.93 -14.74
CA GLN A 294 2.46 22.69 -15.67
C GLN A 294 1.79 23.89 -15.01
N LYS A 295 2.04 24.17 -13.74
CA LYS A 295 1.43 25.28 -12.97
C LYS A 295 -0.10 25.28 -13.04
N ILE A 296 -0.72 24.11 -12.74
CA ILE A 296 -2.18 23.95 -12.76
C ILE A 296 -2.73 24.36 -11.39
N TYR A 297 -3.67 25.31 -11.39
CA TYR A 297 -4.29 25.89 -10.18
C TYR A 297 -5.81 25.67 -10.13
N SER A 298 -6.30 24.50 -10.58
CA SER A 298 -7.71 24.18 -10.34
C SER A 298 -8.00 24.01 -8.85
N PRO A 299 -9.25 24.24 -8.40
CA PRO A 299 -9.62 24.06 -7.00
C PRO A 299 -9.21 22.69 -6.42
N GLN A 300 -9.36 21.64 -7.21
CA GLN A 300 -8.96 20.29 -6.83
C GLN A 300 -7.44 20.18 -6.61
N MET A 301 -6.64 20.78 -7.49
CA MET A 301 -5.18 20.75 -7.38
C MET A 301 -4.68 21.59 -6.20
N VAL A 302 -5.28 22.75 -5.94
CA VAL A 302 -4.94 23.56 -4.77
C VAL A 302 -5.16 22.77 -3.49
N ARG A 303 -6.29 22.09 -3.37
CA ARG A 303 -6.58 21.23 -2.21
C ARG A 303 -5.63 20.03 -2.11
N LEU A 304 -5.38 19.34 -3.22
CA LEU A 304 -4.44 18.22 -3.26
C LEU A 304 -3.05 18.65 -2.79
N MET A 305 -2.54 19.76 -3.32
CA MET A 305 -1.22 20.27 -2.98
C MET A 305 -1.14 20.75 -1.52
N THR A 306 -2.24 21.28 -0.97
CA THR A 306 -2.34 21.64 0.44
C THR A 306 -2.25 20.40 1.33
N ILE A 307 -3.02 19.34 1.03
CA ILE A 307 -2.99 18.08 1.78
C ILE A 307 -1.59 17.46 1.68
N ARG A 308 -0.99 17.43 0.48
CA ARG A 308 0.36 16.91 0.26
C ARG A 308 1.39 17.64 1.14
N ALA A 309 1.33 18.95 1.22
CA ALA A 309 2.25 19.73 2.06
C ALA A 309 2.05 19.51 3.58
N MET A 310 0.86 19.11 4.00
CA MET A 310 0.56 18.77 5.40
C MET A 310 0.97 17.34 5.75
N VAL A 311 0.91 16.41 4.79
CA VAL A 311 1.25 14.98 4.98
C VAL A 311 2.73 14.71 4.78
N LEU A 312 3.37 15.37 3.79
CA LEU A 312 4.78 15.24 3.44
C LEU A 312 5.52 16.55 3.76
N PRO A 313 6.08 16.67 4.98
CA PRO A 313 6.68 17.91 5.49
C PRO A 313 7.76 18.50 4.56
N GLU A 314 8.57 17.65 3.92
CA GLU A 314 9.64 18.04 3.01
C GLU A 314 9.15 18.73 1.73
N THR A 315 7.85 18.58 1.42
CA THR A 315 7.23 19.20 0.23
C THR A 315 6.74 20.62 0.48
N LEU A 316 6.71 21.08 1.74
CA LEU A 316 6.23 22.41 2.10
C LEU A 316 6.96 23.55 1.37
N PRO A 317 8.30 23.54 1.21
CA PRO A 317 9.00 24.57 0.43
C PRO A 317 8.52 24.65 -1.02
N GLN A 318 8.31 23.48 -1.66
CA GLN A 318 7.84 23.41 -3.04
C GLN A 318 6.39 23.92 -3.16
N PHE A 319 5.55 23.60 -2.18
CA PHE A 319 4.19 24.08 -2.12
C PHE A 319 4.10 25.60 -2.01
N LEU A 320 4.90 26.24 -1.14
CA LEU A 320 4.95 27.69 -1.00
C LEU A 320 5.42 28.38 -2.29
N ALA A 321 6.44 27.83 -2.94
CA ALA A 321 6.92 28.33 -4.23
C ALA A 321 5.86 28.19 -5.33
N TRP A 322 5.11 27.07 -5.33
CA TRP A 322 4.03 26.83 -6.28
C TRP A 322 2.85 27.77 -6.05
N LEU A 323 2.43 28.03 -4.79
CA LEU A 323 1.37 28.99 -4.45
C LEU A 323 1.74 30.45 -4.74
N LYS A 324 3.01 30.73 -5.09
CA LYS A 324 3.50 32.10 -5.41
C LYS A 324 3.17 33.13 -4.34
N ILE A 325 3.43 32.78 -3.09
CA ILE A 325 3.23 33.71 -1.98
C ILE A 325 4.17 34.90 -2.16
N GLN A 326 3.59 36.11 -2.20
CA GLN A 326 4.36 37.34 -2.39
C GLN A 326 4.36 38.16 -1.10
N PRO A 327 5.53 38.66 -0.68
CA PRO A 327 5.64 39.51 0.51
C PRO A 327 4.70 40.72 0.46
N GLY A 328 4.05 40.98 1.59
CA GLY A 328 3.21 42.18 1.76
C GLY A 328 1.96 42.28 0.90
N LYS A 329 1.65 41.25 0.09
CA LYS A 329 0.42 41.20 -0.70
C LYS A 329 -0.67 40.40 0.02
N LYS A 330 -1.94 40.81 -0.19
CA LYS A 330 -3.08 40.01 0.25
C LYS A 330 -3.12 38.66 -0.47
N PRO A 331 -3.54 37.57 0.22
CA PRO A 331 -3.71 36.28 -0.41
C PRO A 331 -4.62 36.35 -1.65
N ASP A 332 -4.24 35.67 -2.71
CA ASP A 332 -5.09 35.47 -3.89
C ASP A 332 -6.13 34.35 -3.64
N GLU A 333 -6.99 34.08 -4.62
CA GLU A 333 -8.06 33.09 -4.52
C GLU A 333 -7.52 31.68 -4.22
N ASN A 334 -6.37 31.28 -4.79
CA ASN A 334 -5.79 29.98 -4.56
C ASN A 334 -5.22 29.86 -3.14
N GLN A 335 -4.57 30.91 -2.67
CA GLN A 335 -4.05 31.00 -1.32
C GLN A 335 -5.20 31.00 -0.29
N MET A 336 -6.28 31.73 -0.54
CA MET A 336 -7.47 31.73 0.32
C MET A 336 -8.12 30.35 0.37
N MET A 337 -8.27 29.67 -0.77
CA MET A 337 -8.83 28.31 -0.84
C MET A 337 -7.99 27.31 -0.03
N SER A 338 -6.66 27.41 -0.15
CA SER A 338 -5.75 26.60 0.66
C SER A 338 -5.92 26.87 2.15
N LEU A 339 -5.99 28.13 2.56
CA LEU A 339 -6.17 28.51 3.96
C LEU A 339 -7.52 28.04 4.54
N GLU A 340 -8.59 28.10 3.76
CA GLU A 340 -9.90 27.58 4.16
C GLU A 340 -9.85 26.08 4.42
N LEU A 341 -9.22 25.31 3.53
CA LEU A 341 -9.03 23.88 3.73
C LEU A 341 -8.17 23.60 4.97
N GLN A 342 -7.02 24.27 5.10
CA GLN A 342 -6.15 24.15 6.27
C GLN A 342 -6.90 24.42 7.57
N LYS A 343 -7.67 25.52 7.62
CA LYS A 343 -8.49 25.90 8.79
C LYS A 343 -9.48 24.81 9.18
N ALA A 344 -10.10 24.17 8.19
CA ALA A 344 -11.09 23.12 8.40
C ALA A 344 -10.50 21.82 8.97
N ILE A 345 -9.27 21.45 8.55
CA ILE A 345 -8.69 20.13 8.86
C ILE A 345 -7.57 20.17 9.91
N ARG A 346 -6.95 21.33 10.18
CA ARG A 346 -5.72 21.45 11.00
C ARG A 346 -5.81 20.83 12.39
N LYS A 347 -6.99 20.84 13.02
CA LYS A 347 -7.16 20.33 14.40
C LYS A 347 -7.10 18.81 14.47
N LEU A 348 -7.28 18.14 13.34
CA LEU A 348 -7.24 16.68 13.22
C LEU A 348 -5.83 16.18 12.86
N PHE A 349 -4.95 17.05 12.38
CA PHE A 349 -3.57 16.69 12.01
C PHE A 349 -2.63 16.72 13.22
N PRO A 350 -1.64 15.79 13.28
CA PRO A 350 -0.58 15.81 14.28
C PRO A 350 0.24 17.10 14.19
N LYS A 351 0.45 17.78 15.32
CA LYS A 351 1.21 19.05 15.36
C LYS A 351 2.68 18.83 15.07
N GLU A 352 3.21 17.70 15.47
CA GLU A 352 4.59 17.27 15.25
C GLU A 352 4.92 17.19 13.76
N LEU A 353 3.99 16.65 12.97
CA LEU A 353 4.13 16.58 11.51
C LEU A 353 4.16 17.97 10.87
N LEU A 354 3.24 18.84 11.27
CA LEU A 354 3.21 20.22 10.79
C LEU A 354 4.46 21.00 11.22
N SER A 355 4.93 20.80 12.47
CA SER A 355 6.19 21.36 12.97
C SER A 355 7.38 20.94 12.13
N ALA A 356 7.47 19.66 11.76
CA ALA A 356 8.52 19.15 10.87
C ALA A 356 8.55 19.91 9.53
N GLY A 357 7.37 20.21 8.95
CA GLY A 357 7.26 21.00 7.73
C GLY A 357 7.93 22.39 7.84
N ILE A 358 7.72 23.06 8.98
CA ILE A 358 8.37 24.37 9.23
C ILE A 358 9.89 24.22 9.30
N LYS A 359 10.39 23.16 9.91
CA LYS A 359 11.84 22.88 9.99
C LYS A 359 12.47 22.72 8.59
N TYR A 360 11.78 22.13 7.64
CA TYR A 360 12.26 22.02 6.23
C TYR A 360 12.39 23.37 5.52
N LEU A 361 11.71 24.42 6.00
CA LEU A 361 11.87 25.76 5.44
C LEU A 361 13.17 26.43 5.87
N LEU A 362 13.74 26.10 7.04
CA LEU A 362 14.90 26.80 7.60
C LEU A 362 16.12 26.77 6.67
N PRO A 363 16.56 25.62 6.10
CA PRO A 363 17.65 25.60 5.13
C PRO A 363 17.34 26.41 3.87
N LYS A 364 16.07 26.41 3.43
CA LYS A 364 15.65 27.15 2.22
C LYS A 364 15.61 28.67 2.45
N LEU A 365 15.36 29.11 3.68
CA LEU A 365 15.49 30.50 4.07
C LEU A 365 16.95 30.95 4.08
N LEU A 366 17.85 30.12 4.63
CA LEU A 366 19.30 30.41 4.65
C LEU A 366 19.90 30.46 3.23
N ASP A 367 19.39 29.63 2.33
CA ASP A 367 19.77 29.60 0.90
C ASP A 367 19.07 30.70 0.07
N GLU A 368 18.29 31.59 0.68
CA GLU A 368 17.49 32.64 0.02
C GLU A 368 16.47 32.11 -1.02
N LYS A 369 16.16 30.81 -0.99
CA LYS A 369 15.19 30.18 -1.91
C LYS A 369 13.74 30.46 -1.51
N ILE A 370 13.52 30.84 -0.25
CA ILE A 370 12.24 31.24 0.30
C ILE A 370 12.44 32.52 1.07
N SER A 371 11.54 33.49 0.90
CA SER A 371 11.63 34.76 1.63
C SER A 371 11.16 34.60 3.08
N VAL A 372 11.72 35.43 3.99
CA VAL A 372 11.26 35.55 5.37
C VAL A 372 9.77 35.88 5.42
N ASP A 373 9.27 36.66 4.46
CA ASP A 373 7.85 37.01 4.38
C ASP A 373 6.96 35.81 4.05
N SER A 374 7.44 34.85 3.28
CA SER A 374 6.71 33.58 3.02
C SER A 374 6.55 32.75 4.30
N LEU A 375 7.62 32.70 5.12
CA LEU A 375 7.53 32.06 6.44
C LEU A 375 6.63 32.83 7.38
N SER A 376 6.75 34.18 7.41
CA SER A 376 5.88 35.05 8.21
C SER A 376 4.42 34.90 7.80
N TRP A 377 4.13 34.83 6.50
CA TRP A 377 2.79 34.56 6.01
C TRP A 377 2.27 33.23 6.53
N LEU A 378 3.03 32.16 6.44
CA LEU A 378 2.64 30.83 6.88
C LEU A 378 2.35 30.79 8.39
N LEU A 379 3.17 31.47 9.21
CA LEU A 379 3.09 31.44 10.67
C LEU A 379 2.17 32.51 11.27
N ALA A 380 1.74 33.50 10.49
CA ALA A 380 0.91 34.61 10.97
C ALA A 380 -0.51 34.62 10.38
N MET A 381 -0.75 33.94 9.26
CA MET A 381 -2.08 33.98 8.60
C MET A 381 -3.12 33.19 9.38
N GLU A 382 -4.22 33.87 9.70
CA GLU A 382 -5.39 33.22 10.25
C GLU A 382 -5.89 32.10 9.32
N GLY A 383 -6.01 30.89 9.85
CA GLY A 383 -6.41 29.72 9.07
C GLY A 383 -5.26 28.80 8.70
N SER A 384 -4.02 29.24 8.72
CA SER A 384 -2.86 28.38 8.46
C SER A 384 -2.78 27.22 9.46
N ALA A 385 -2.53 26.02 8.95
CA ALA A 385 -2.31 24.82 9.77
C ALA A 385 -1.02 24.95 10.59
N TRP A 386 0.00 25.57 10.03
CA TRP A 386 1.31 25.72 10.67
C TRP A 386 1.30 26.72 11.83
N VAL A 387 0.38 27.71 11.85
CA VAL A 387 0.14 28.53 13.05
C VAL A 387 -0.34 27.67 14.22
N TYR A 388 -1.13 26.64 13.94
CA TYR A 388 -1.61 25.70 14.97
C TYR A 388 -0.46 24.89 15.59
N ALA A 389 0.59 24.58 14.81
CA ALA A 389 1.78 23.83 15.25
C ALA A 389 2.95 24.76 15.69
N GLN A 390 2.76 26.07 15.71
CA GLN A 390 3.83 27.03 15.99
C GLN A 390 4.50 26.83 17.35
N LYS A 391 3.73 26.47 18.36
CA LYS A 391 4.25 26.24 19.72
C LYS A 391 5.16 25.03 19.76
N GLU A 392 4.78 23.94 19.10
CA GLU A 392 5.57 22.71 18.98
C GLU A 392 6.87 22.99 18.23
N PHE A 393 6.81 23.72 17.14
CA PHE A 393 8.00 24.15 16.39
C PHE A 393 8.99 24.95 17.25
N PHE A 394 8.54 25.94 18.03
CA PHE A 394 9.41 26.70 18.90
C PHE A 394 9.98 25.87 20.06
N ASN A 395 9.22 24.93 20.59
CA ASN A 395 9.70 24.03 21.61
C ASN A 395 10.79 23.10 21.07
N ASP A 396 10.61 22.55 19.86
CA ASP A 396 11.58 21.71 19.18
C ASP A 396 12.88 22.46 18.90
N ILE A 397 12.80 23.68 18.36
CA ILE A 397 14.00 24.51 18.10
C ILE A 397 14.72 24.83 19.41
N LYS A 398 13.98 25.15 20.47
CA LYS A 398 14.58 25.40 21.78
C LYS A 398 15.32 24.17 22.30
N TYR A 399 14.72 23.00 22.16
CA TYR A 399 15.33 21.74 22.55
C TYR A 399 16.59 21.42 21.73
N ASP A 400 16.53 21.55 20.42
CA ASP A 400 17.67 21.33 19.53
C ASP A 400 18.85 22.31 19.84
N LEU A 401 18.53 23.58 20.09
CA LEU A 401 19.54 24.57 20.50
C LEU A 401 20.14 24.25 21.87
N GLN A 402 19.34 23.74 22.82
CA GLN A 402 19.85 23.30 24.12
C GLN A 402 20.80 22.11 23.96
N LEU A 403 20.47 21.11 23.15
CA LEU A 403 21.34 19.97 22.84
C LEU A 403 22.66 20.41 22.22
N ILE A 404 22.62 21.35 21.27
CA ILE A 404 23.82 21.92 20.63
C ILE A 404 24.67 22.65 21.67
N HIS A 405 24.04 23.48 22.51
CA HIS A 405 24.72 24.20 23.58
C HIS A 405 25.43 23.24 24.54
N ASP A 406 24.71 22.22 25.04
CA ASP A 406 25.24 21.27 26.01
C ASP A 406 26.36 20.41 25.39
N HIS A 407 26.22 20.05 24.11
CA HIS A 407 27.28 19.35 23.36
C HIS A 407 28.52 20.24 23.18
N CYS A 408 28.35 21.48 22.79
CA CYS A 408 29.46 22.43 22.62
C CYS A 408 30.13 22.76 23.97
N TYR A 409 29.38 22.82 25.07
CA TYR A 409 29.93 23.09 26.40
C TYR A 409 30.78 21.92 26.93
N ASN A 410 30.40 20.69 26.63
CA ASN A 410 31.15 19.49 26.99
C ASN A 410 32.41 19.26 26.12
N TYR A 411 32.50 19.85 24.94
CA TYR A 411 33.64 19.76 24.01
C TYR A 411 34.37 21.11 23.90
N ASN A 412 34.88 21.59 24.99
CA ASN A 412 35.46 22.92 25.23
C ASN A 412 36.54 23.37 24.29
N ASN A 413 36.61 23.09 23.00
CA ASN A 413 37.58 23.70 22.09
C ASN A 413 37.27 23.60 20.59
N LEU A 414 36.09 23.17 20.17
CA LEU A 414 35.84 22.90 18.74
C LEU A 414 35.05 23.99 17.98
N TYR A 415 34.40 24.93 18.70
CA TYR A 415 33.65 25.99 18.04
C TYR A 415 33.90 27.35 18.70
N PRO A 416 34.28 28.37 17.92
CA PRO A 416 34.44 29.72 18.46
C PRO A 416 33.13 30.31 18.92
N ASN A 417 33.12 31.05 20.05
CA ASN A 417 31.97 31.74 20.64
C ASN A 417 31.16 32.64 19.69
N SER A 418 31.62 32.86 18.46
CA SER A 418 30.94 33.61 17.42
C SER A 418 29.81 32.87 16.72
N VAL A 419 29.74 31.56 16.87
CA VAL A 419 28.68 30.73 16.26
C VAL A 419 27.45 30.61 17.16
N LEU A 420 27.58 30.95 18.46
CA LEU A 420 26.53 30.87 19.47
C LEU A 420 25.86 32.22 19.79
N LYS A 421 26.22 33.28 19.09
CA LYS A 421 25.56 34.59 19.13
C LYS A 421 24.67 34.77 17.91
#